data_a44aa32f66d26f46b5f132c858faa072
#
_entry.id   a44aa32f66d26f46b5f132c858faa072
#
_cell.length_a   1.000
_cell.length_b   1.000
_cell.length_c   1.000
_cell.angle_alpha   90.00
_cell.angle_beta   90.00
_cell.angle_gamma   90.00
#
_symmetry.space_group_name_H-M   'P 1'
#
loop_
_entity.id
_entity.type
_entity.pdbx_description
1 polymer ?
#
loop_
_entity_poly.entity_id
_entity_poly.type
_entity_poly.pdbx_seq_one_letter_code
_entity_poly.pdbx_strand_id
1 'polypeptide(L)'
;MTEATHVTKATHGIKATHVLKPGEPVTLPPAGNISFEIETGQRLRLAQPEGEQVADLISFNRDDVRELLSMHSSRAVNLNWKLTAPHLLYTNRTREMWKIEEDLTAENYCGGGYCSEHLNIARYGAPGTSAPNCQSNLEAAIRGYGMDRWNFNIDACFNVFMTVAYDENGVWEIRPPKGKPGDYITMLALLPQIVAISNCPILFNACNNFRLKPLTVEILA
;
A
#
# COMPACT_ATOMS: atom_id res chain seq x y z
N MET A 1 -2.61 28.01 41.21
CA MET A 1 -2.52 28.69 39.93
C MET A 1 -1.56 27.83 39.09
N THR A 2 -2.09 26.98 38.25
CA THR A 2 -1.31 26.07 37.38
C THR A 2 -1.45 26.60 35.94
N GLU A 3 -0.35 27.11 35.41
CA GLU A 3 -0.26 27.58 34.02
C GLU A 3 -0.44 26.40 33.06
N ALA A 4 -1.45 26.54 32.22
CA ALA A 4 -1.64 25.64 31.09
C ALA A 4 -0.64 26.00 29.98
N THR A 5 0.35 25.17 29.78
CA THR A 5 1.27 25.28 28.63
C THR A 5 0.51 24.98 27.33
N HIS A 6 0.29 26.03 26.55
CA HIS A 6 -0.17 25.94 25.17
C HIS A 6 0.91 25.24 24.32
N VAL A 7 0.63 24.01 23.94
CA VAL A 7 1.39 23.33 22.88
C VAL A 7 0.95 23.94 21.56
N THR A 8 1.75 24.85 21.03
CA THR A 8 1.62 25.35 19.67
C THR A 8 1.79 24.22 18.67
N LYS A 9 0.74 23.90 17.92
CA LYS A 9 0.80 23.04 16.72
C LYS A 9 1.77 23.69 15.72
N ALA A 10 2.97 23.16 15.63
CA ALA A 10 3.88 23.47 14.52
C ALA A 10 3.33 22.79 13.27
N THR A 11 2.57 23.51 12.47
CA THR A 11 2.28 23.14 11.09
C THR A 11 3.56 23.32 10.28
N HIS A 12 4.43 22.31 10.27
CA HIS A 12 5.49 22.26 9.29
C HIS A 12 4.81 22.02 7.94
N GLY A 13 5.05 22.90 6.99
CA GLY A 13 4.56 22.77 5.63
C GLY A 13 5.19 21.53 4.97
N ILE A 14 4.53 20.40 5.13
CA ILE A 14 4.89 19.12 4.54
C ILE A 14 4.49 19.21 3.06
N LYS A 15 5.46 19.08 2.16
CA LYS A 15 5.18 19.09 0.71
C LYS A 15 4.96 17.63 0.28
N ALA A 16 3.77 17.35 -0.27
CA ALA A 16 3.52 16.12 -1.03
C ALA A 16 4.64 15.92 -2.08
N THR A 17 5.15 14.71 -2.19
CA THR A 17 6.15 14.39 -3.22
C THR A 17 5.55 14.45 -4.62
N HIS A 18 4.24 14.21 -4.74
CA HIS A 18 3.48 14.39 -5.98
C HIS A 18 2.10 14.98 -5.67
N VAL A 19 1.72 16.00 -6.40
CA VAL A 19 0.34 16.49 -6.43
C VAL A 19 -0.35 15.79 -7.59
N LEU A 20 -1.11 14.73 -7.29
CA LEU A 20 -1.95 14.08 -8.29
C LEU A 20 -3.18 14.95 -8.52
N LYS A 21 -3.43 15.31 -9.78
CA LYS A 21 -4.63 16.04 -10.15
C LYS A 21 -5.75 15.02 -10.45
N PRO A 22 -6.97 15.22 -9.91
CA PRO A 22 -8.08 14.35 -10.21
C PRO A 22 -8.32 14.22 -11.73
N GLY A 23 -8.48 12.97 -12.20
CA GLY A 23 -8.67 12.66 -13.62
C GLY A 23 -7.40 12.63 -14.48
N GLU A 24 -6.22 12.88 -13.89
CA GLU A 24 -4.94 12.77 -14.61
C GLU A 24 -4.19 11.52 -14.12
N PRO A 25 -4.21 10.40 -14.87
CA PRO A 25 -3.49 9.19 -14.48
C PRO A 25 -1.99 9.37 -14.58
N VAL A 26 -1.24 8.87 -13.59
CA VAL A 26 0.22 8.90 -13.53
C VAL A 26 0.76 7.49 -13.66
N THR A 27 1.71 7.28 -14.57
CA THR A 27 2.44 6.02 -14.69
C THR A 27 3.49 5.89 -13.59
N LEU A 28 3.36 4.89 -12.77
CA LEU A 28 4.36 4.48 -11.79
C LEU A 28 5.30 3.45 -12.46
N PRO A 29 6.56 3.80 -12.73
CA PRO A 29 7.45 2.91 -13.46
C PRO A 29 7.76 1.63 -12.69
N PRO A 30 8.26 0.57 -13.34
CA PRO A 30 8.75 -0.63 -12.69
C PRO A 30 9.70 -0.31 -11.53
N ALA A 31 9.51 -0.98 -10.38
CA ALA A 31 10.28 -0.76 -9.15
C ALA A 31 10.22 0.68 -8.59
N GLY A 32 9.34 1.55 -9.11
CA GLY A 32 9.17 2.91 -8.64
C GLY A 32 8.32 3.01 -7.38
N ASN A 33 8.24 4.23 -6.85
CA ASN A 33 7.37 4.56 -5.73
C ASN A 33 6.72 5.93 -5.95
N ILE A 34 5.60 6.17 -5.25
CA ILE A 34 4.89 7.44 -5.28
C ILE A 34 4.23 7.66 -3.92
N SER A 35 4.10 8.94 -3.53
CA SER A 35 3.23 9.33 -2.42
C SER A 35 2.44 10.58 -2.77
N PHE A 36 1.24 10.68 -2.25
CA PHE A 36 0.31 11.78 -2.49
C PHE A 36 -0.71 11.89 -1.36
N GLU A 37 -1.41 13.00 -1.33
CA GLU A 37 -2.56 13.19 -0.46
C GLU A 37 -3.86 12.90 -1.21
N ILE A 38 -4.86 12.38 -0.48
CA ILE A 38 -6.21 12.16 -0.99
C ILE A 38 -7.22 12.64 0.05
N GLU A 39 -8.27 13.31 -0.42
CA GLU A 39 -9.32 13.83 0.44
C GLU A 39 -10.43 12.81 0.65
N THR A 40 -11.15 12.95 1.78
CA THR A 40 -12.36 12.16 2.02
C THR A 40 -13.35 12.31 0.88
N GLY A 41 -13.88 11.20 0.39
CA GLY A 41 -14.83 11.15 -0.73
C GLY A 41 -14.19 10.98 -2.10
N GLN A 42 -12.89 11.22 -2.25
CA GLN A 42 -12.16 10.92 -3.48
C GLN A 42 -11.87 9.42 -3.59
N ARG A 43 -11.63 8.97 -4.80
CA ARG A 43 -11.31 7.57 -5.11
C ARG A 43 -9.89 7.43 -5.63
N LEU A 44 -9.17 6.46 -5.11
CA LEU A 44 -7.92 5.99 -5.69
C LEU A 44 -8.24 4.86 -6.65
N ARG A 45 -7.81 5.00 -7.91
CA ARG A 45 -7.73 3.89 -8.86
C ARG A 45 -6.28 3.50 -9.06
N LEU A 46 -5.97 2.24 -8.81
CA LEU A 46 -4.69 1.63 -9.12
C LEU A 46 -4.93 0.57 -10.21
N ALA A 47 -4.22 0.68 -11.33
CA ALA A 47 -4.41 -0.19 -12.48
C ALA A 47 -3.11 -0.86 -12.92
N GLN A 48 -3.25 -2.01 -13.57
CA GLN A 48 -2.18 -2.83 -14.14
C GLN A 48 -2.25 -2.77 -15.67
N PRO A 49 -1.59 -1.81 -16.35
CA PRO A 49 -1.66 -1.69 -17.82
C PRO A 49 -1.25 -2.97 -18.55
N GLU A 50 -0.26 -3.71 -18.01
CA GLU A 50 0.26 -4.95 -18.57
C GLU A 50 -0.18 -6.21 -17.80
N GLY A 51 -0.92 -6.05 -16.70
CA GLY A 51 -1.29 -7.16 -15.82
C GLY A 51 -0.14 -7.68 -14.95
N GLU A 52 -0.45 -8.61 -14.04
CA GLU A 52 0.51 -9.39 -13.24
C GLU A 52 1.59 -8.58 -12.50
N GLN A 53 1.24 -7.41 -11.94
CA GLN A 53 2.14 -6.58 -11.16
C GLN A 53 1.55 -6.27 -9.79
N VAL A 54 2.31 -6.55 -8.73
CA VAL A 54 1.92 -6.29 -7.34
C VAL A 54 2.28 -4.87 -6.94
N ALA A 55 1.40 -4.24 -6.16
CA ALA A 55 1.67 -2.99 -5.47
C ALA A 55 1.58 -3.18 -3.95
N ASP A 56 2.54 -2.62 -3.23
CA ASP A 56 2.48 -2.48 -1.78
C ASP A 56 2.00 -1.07 -1.43
N LEU A 57 0.83 -0.99 -0.79
CA LEU A 57 0.19 0.26 -0.41
C LEU A 57 0.17 0.40 1.11
N ILE A 58 0.61 1.56 1.60
CA ILE A 58 0.40 2.01 2.98
C ILE A 58 -0.34 3.34 2.96
N SER A 59 -1.12 3.63 3.99
CA SER A 59 -1.76 4.92 4.14
C SER A 59 -1.87 5.35 5.59
N PHE A 60 -1.84 6.67 5.80
CA PHE A 60 -1.89 7.33 7.10
C PHE A 60 -3.05 8.30 7.12
N ASN A 61 -3.71 8.45 8.26
CA ASN A 61 -4.57 9.59 8.49
C ASN A 61 -3.71 10.86 8.45
N ARG A 62 -4.01 11.79 7.54
CA ARG A 62 -3.23 13.02 7.36
C ARG A 62 -3.24 13.91 8.61
N ASP A 63 -4.31 13.88 9.39
CA ASP A 63 -4.45 14.71 10.59
C ASP A 63 -3.71 14.14 11.82
N ASP A 64 -3.46 12.82 11.83
CA ASP A 64 -2.66 12.12 12.84
C ASP A 64 -1.98 10.89 12.22
N VAL A 65 -0.74 11.04 11.77
CA VAL A 65 0.02 9.97 11.09
C VAL A 65 0.32 8.73 11.96
N ARG A 66 0.01 8.77 13.26
CA ARG A 66 0.06 7.58 14.13
C ARG A 66 -1.14 6.66 13.92
N GLU A 67 -2.18 7.18 13.28
CA GLU A 67 -3.31 6.40 12.82
C GLU A 67 -3.08 6.02 11.35
N LEU A 68 -2.81 4.76 11.09
CA LEU A 68 -2.46 4.24 9.78
C LEU A 68 -3.24 2.97 9.47
N LEU A 69 -3.26 2.61 8.20
CA LEU A 69 -3.88 1.38 7.71
C LEU A 69 -3.38 0.17 8.52
N SER A 70 -4.29 -0.75 8.87
CA SER A 70 -3.99 -2.00 9.56
C SER A 70 -4.66 -3.17 8.87
N MET A 71 -3.86 -4.08 8.38
CA MET A 71 -4.36 -5.32 7.79
C MET A 71 -4.92 -6.26 8.86
N HIS A 72 -4.37 -6.23 10.08
CA HIS A 72 -4.93 -6.97 11.20
C HIS A 72 -6.37 -6.53 11.50
N SER A 73 -6.59 -5.24 11.73
CA SER A 73 -7.93 -4.70 11.98
C SER A 73 -8.89 -4.98 10.81
N SER A 74 -8.40 -4.79 9.58
CA SER A 74 -9.20 -5.02 8.37
C SER A 74 -9.65 -6.47 8.24
N ARG A 75 -8.76 -7.45 8.49
CA ARG A 75 -9.11 -8.87 8.49
C ARG A 75 -10.06 -9.24 9.63
N ALA A 76 -9.77 -8.73 10.84
CA ALA A 76 -10.53 -9.06 12.02
C ALA A 76 -12.00 -8.60 11.93
N VAL A 77 -12.23 -7.39 11.38
CA VAL A 77 -13.60 -6.87 11.22
C VAL A 77 -14.33 -7.56 10.07
N ASN A 78 -13.68 -7.78 8.93
CA ASN A 78 -14.30 -8.45 7.77
C ASN A 78 -14.37 -9.99 7.93
N LEU A 79 -13.68 -10.58 8.90
CA LEU A 79 -13.54 -12.02 9.08
C LEU A 79 -13.08 -12.72 7.79
N ASN A 80 -12.20 -12.06 7.04
CA ASN A 80 -11.76 -12.51 5.73
C ASN A 80 -10.27 -12.22 5.48
N TRP A 81 -9.58 -13.19 4.87
CA TRP A 81 -8.19 -13.05 4.44
C TRP A 81 -8.04 -12.44 3.04
N LYS A 82 -9.08 -12.51 2.22
CA LYS A 82 -9.14 -11.89 0.89
C LYS A 82 -9.98 -10.62 0.98
N LEU A 83 -9.33 -9.47 1.01
CA LEU A 83 -9.99 -8.18 1.06
C LEU A 83 -10.14 -7.65 -0.38
N THR A 84 -11.37 -7.64 -0.87
CA THR A 84 -11.78 -7.17 -2.19
C THR A 84 -13.09 -6.40 -2.08
N ALA A 85 -13.68 -5.94 -3.17
CA ALA A 85 -14.99 -5.30 -3.14
C ALA A 85 -16.08 -6.26 -2.58
N PRO A 86 -16.96 -5.81 -1.67
CA PRO A 86 -17.13 -4.44 -1.18
C PRO A 86 -16.51 -4.18 0.22
N HIS A 87 -15.45 -4.86 0.61
CA HIS A 87 -14.89 -4.78 1.96
C HIS A 87 -14.40 -3.37 2.32
N LEU A 88 -14.46 -3.08 3.63
CA LEU A 88 -13.84 -1.91 4.25
C LEU A 88 -12.44 -2.25 4.76
N LEU A 89 -11.50 -1.32 4.64
CA LEU A 89 -10.20 -1.42 5.28
C LEU A 89 -10.16 -0.44 6.46
N TYR A 90 -9.50 -0.86 7.53
CA TYR A 90 -9.54 -0.19 8.83
C TYR A 90 -8.16 0.28 9.26
N THR A 91 -8.15 1.33 10.07
CA THR A 91 -6.93 1.83 10.73
C THR A 91 -6.53 0.92 11.90
N ASN A 92 -5.33 1.15 12.46
CA ASN A 92 -4.87 0.56 13.72
C ASN A 92 -5.71 0.97 14.95
N ARG A 93 -6.65 1.92 14.78
CA ARG A 93 -7.68 2.30 15.77
C ARG A 93 -9.06 1.77 15.41
N THR A 94 -9.14 0.87 14.43
CA THR A 94 -10.39 0.24 13.95
C THR A 94 -11.42 1.27 13.45
N ARG A 95 -10.95 2.37 12.86
CA ARG A 95 -11.80 3.32 12.11
C ARG A 95 -11.78 2.94 10.64
N GLU A 96 -12.90 3.12 9.97
CA GLU A 96 -13.00 2.94 8.52
C GLU A 96 -12.08 3.92 7.78
N MET A 97 -11.21 3.41 6.94
CA MET A 97 -10.21 4.19 6.22
C MET A 97 -10.42 4.16 4.71
N TRP A 98 -10.70 2.98 4.18
CA TRP A 98 -11.00 2.77 2.77
C TRP A 98 -12.23 1.87 2.60
N LYS A 99 -12.99 2.11 1.52
CA LYS A 99 -13.96 1.15 0.99
C LYS A 99 -13.49 0.70 -0.38
N ILE A 100 -13.29 -0.59 -0.57
CA ILE A 100 -13.02 -1.15 -1.89
C ILE A 100 -14.35 -1.16 -2.65
N GLU A 101 -14.48 -0.38 -3.72
CA GLU A 101 -15.72 -0.27 -4.50
C GLU A 101 -15.70 -1.17 -5.73
N GLU A 102 -14.53 -1.30 -6.38
CA GLU A 102 -14.32 -2.14 -7.55
C GLU A 102 -12.99 -2.86 -7.45
N ASP A 103 -12.92 -4.10 -7.86
CA ASP A 103 -11.69 -4.90 -7.90
C ASP A 103 -11.84 -6.02 -8.94
N LEU A 104 -11.27 -5.80 -10.13
CA LEU A 104 -11.41 -6.74 -11.24
C LEU A 104 -10.56 -8.00 -11.07
N THR A 105 -9.46 -7.90 -10.34
CA THR A 105 -8.58 -9.04 -10.05
C THR A 105 -9.12 -9.88 -8.89
N ALA A 106 -9.71 -9.24 -7.88
CA ALA A 106 -10.19 -9.84 -6.63
C ALA A 106 -9.13 -10.69 -5.90
N GLU A 107 -7.87 -10.36 -6.10
CA GLU A 107 -6.72 -11.04 -5.49
C GLU A 107 -5.82 -10.00 -4.83
N ASN A 108 -6.02 -9.84 -3.51
CA ASN A 108 -5.19 -8.97 -2.70
C ASN A 108 -4.76 -9.76 -1.46
N TYR A 109 -3.52 -9.53 -1.03
CA TYR A 109 -2.99 -10.18 0.14
C TYR A 109 -2.85 -9.21 1.29
N CYS A 110 -3.23 -9.62 2.48
CA CYS A 110 -3.25 -8.78 3.67
C CYS A 110 -2.53 -9.44 4.87
N GLY A 111 -1.63 -10.36 4.61
CA GLY A 111 -0.91 -11.09 5.65
C GLY A 111 0.61 -11.08 5.51
N GLY A 112 1.16 -10.54 4.43
CA GLY A 112 2.58 -10.65 4.10
C GLY A 112 3.44 -9.44 4.46
N GLY A 113 2.82 -8.28 4.59
CA GLY A 113 3.56 -7.03 4.72
C GLY A 113 4.36 -6.72 3.44
N TYR A 114 5.39 -5.91 3.56
CA TYR A 114 6.27 -5.52 2.47
C TYR A 114 7.57 -6.34 2.47
N CYS A 115 8.18 -6.53 1.30
CA CYS A 115 9.54 -7.07 1.22
C CYS A 115 10.55 -6.04 1.73
N SER A 116 11.61 -6.54 2.42
CA SER A 116 12.72 -5.76 2.93
C SER A 116 14.04 -6.46 2.59
N GLU A 117 15.16 -5.75 2.72
CA GLU A 117 16.48 -6.37 2.50
C GLU A 117 16.68 -7.59 3.41
N HIS A 118 16.43 -7.44 4.71
CA HIS A 118 16.60 -8.54 5.67
C HIS A 118 15.70 -9.73 5.37
N LEU A 119 14.44 -9.48 4.99
CA LEU A 119 13.54 -10.57 4.59
C LEU A 119 14.02 -11.26 3.31
N ASN A 120 14.49 -10.49 2.34
CA ASN A 120 15.01 -11.02 1.08
C ASN A 120 16.27 -11.88 1.31
N ILE A 121 17.18 -11.42 2.18
CA ILE A 121 18.37 -12.21 2.57
C ILE A 121 17.94 -13.51 3.27
N ALA A 122 17.03 -13.42 4.23
CA ALA A 122 16.57 -14.60 4.99
C ALA A 122 15.90 -15.65 4.09
N ARG A 123 15.18 -15.23 3.04
CA ARG A 123 14.44 -16.13 2.14
C ARG A 123 15.23 -16.60 0.94
N TYR A 124 16.13 -15.76 0.40
CA TYR A 124 16.77 -15.97 -0.91
C TYR A 124 18.30 -15.90 -0.84
N GLY A 125 18.88 -15.66 0.32
CA GLY A 125 20.33 -15.57 0.51
C GLY A 125 20.94 -14.26 -0.02
N ALA A 126 22.26 -14.31 -0.35
CA ALA A 126 23.04 -13.15 -0.75
C ALA A 126 22.46 -12.32 -1.93
N PRO A 127 21.80 -12.87 -2.95
CA PRO A 127 21.17 -12.04 -3.99
C PRO A 127 20.14 -11.05 -3.47
N GLY A 128 19.59 -11.25 -2.27
CA GLY A 128 18.66 -10.31 -1.64
C GLY A 128 19.25 -8.96 -1.25
N THR A 129 20.58 -8.83 -1.18
CA THR A 129 21.25 -7.61 -0.68
C THR A 129 21.28 -6.45 -1.66
N SER A 130 21.19 -6.71 -2.95
CA SER A 130 21.41 -5.69 -4.01
C SER A 130 20.14 -5.19 -4.65
N ALA A 131 19.00 -5.78 -4.32
CA ALA A 131 17.74 -5.44 -4.97
C ALA A 131 17.03 -4.28 -4.27
N PRO A 132 16.39 -3.37 -5.01
CA PRO A 132 15.39 -2.50 -4.43
C PRO A 132 14.30 -3.37 -3.78
N ASN A 133 13.69 -2.86 -2.73
CA ASN A 133 12.65 -3.56 -2.00
C ASN A 133 11.51 -2.59 -1.63
N CYS A 134 10.34 -3.13 -1.31
CA CYS A 134 9.18 -2.29 -1.04
C CYS A 134 9.36 -1.43 0.21
N GLN A 135 10.09 -1.91 1.24
CA GLN A 135 10.36 -1.10 2.43
C GLN A 135 11.12 0.17 2.07
N SER A 136 12.23 0.06 1.31
CA SER A 136 13.02 1.22 0.90
C SER A 136 12.24 2.16 -0.04
N ASN A 137 11.40 1.63 -0.90
CA ASN A 137 10.53 2.41 -1.77
C ASN A 137 9.49 3.19 -0.96
N LEU A 138 8.80 2.54 -0.02
CA LEU A 138 7.80 3.19 0.83
C LEU A 138 8.44 4.25 1.73
N GLU A 139 9.61 3.97 2.31
CA GLU A 139 10.37 4.95 3.09
C GLU A 139 10.75 6.16 2.24
N ALA A 140 11.26 5.94 1.03
CA ALA A 140 11.59 7.03 0.12
C ALA A 140 10.37 7.88 -0.24
N ALA A 141 9.21 7.24 -0.45
CA ALA A 141 7.96 7.90 -0.81
C ALA A 141 7.45 8.82 0.32
N ILE A 142 7.54 8.42 1.59
CA ILE A 142 7.00 9.21 2.72
C ILE A 142 8.00 10.24 3.27
N ARG A 143 9.25 10.23 2.84
CA ARG A 143 10.30 11.14 3.33
C ARG A 143 9.94 12.61 3.15
N GLY A 144 9.24 12.95 2.05
CA GLY A 144 8.76 14.30 1.80
C GLY A 144 7.77 14.83 2.84
N TYR A 145 7.15 13.94 3.61
CA TYR A 145 6.25 14.27 4.72
C TYR A 145 6.95 14.30 6.09
N GLY A 146 8.29 14.25 6.12
CA GLY A 146 9.06 14.20 7.36
C GLY A 146 8.95 12.88 8.10
N MET A 147 8.52 11.83 7.41
CA MET A 147 8.36 10.47 7.94
C MET A 147 9.50 9.57 7.46
N ASP A 148 9.73 8.49 8.19
CA ASP A 148 10.71 7.45 7.90
C ASP A 148 10.14 6.03 8.14
N ARG A 149 10.99 5.00 8.02
CA ARG A 149 10.60 3.60 8.22
C ARG A 149 9.98 3.29 9.60
N TRP A 150 10.16 4.13 10.60
CA TRP A 150 9.62 3.91 11.94
C TRP A 150 8.18 4.40 12.09
N ASN A 151 7.67 5.13 11.10
CA ASN A 151 6.29 5.58 11.06
C ASN A 151 5.32 4.50 10.56
N PHE A 152 5.80 3.40 9.98
CA PHE A 152 4.97 2.28 9.53
C PHE A 152 5.60 0.93 9.88
N ASN A 153 4.77 -0.10 9.90
CA ASN A 153 5.18 -1.47 10.15
C ASN A 153 4.61 -2.40 9.07
N ILE A 154 4.96 -3.69 9.15
CA ILE A 154 4.51 -4.69 8.15
C ILE A 154 3.00 -4.86 8.11
N ASP A 155 2.29 -4.63 9.22
CA ASP A 155 0.82 -4.73 9.27
C ASP A 155 0.12 -3.59 8.51
N ALA A 156 0.79 -2.47 8.28
CA ALA A 156 0.23 -1.35 7.53
C ALA A 156 0.15 -1.59 6.01
N CYS A 157 0.73 -2.68 5.51
CA CYS A 157 0.90 -2.91 4.09
C CYS A 157 -0.23 -3.76 3.49
N PHE A 158 -0.96 -3.19 2.56
CA PHE A 158 -1.93 -3.88 1.71
C PHE A 158 -1.25 -4.26 0.39
N ASN A 159 -1.10 -5.57 0.14
CA ASN A 159 -0.48 -6.08 -1.07
C ASN A 159 -1.56 -6.23 -2.16
N VAL A 160 -1.70 -5.19 -2.96
CA VAL A 160 -2.71 -5.12 -4.03
C VAL A 160 -2.29 -5.99 -5.20
N PHE A 161 -3.22 -6.75 -5.77
CA PHE A 161 -3.02 -7.70 -6.88
C PHE A 161 -2.12 -8.90 -6.58
N MET A 162 -1.83 -9.17 -5.30
CA MET A 162 -0.97 -10.28 -4.92
C MET A 162 -1.76 -11.57 -4.69
N THR A 163 -1.42 -12.62 -5.40
CA THR A 163 -2.02 -13.94 -5.27
C THR A 163 -1.21 -14.81 -4.31
N VAL A 164 -1.85 -15.23 -3.22
CA VAL A 164 -1.30 -16.18 -2.25
C VAL A 164 -2.29 -17.32 -2.04
N ALA A 165 -1.79 -18.55 -2.04
CA ALA A 165 -2.55 -19.73 -1.70
C ALA A 165 -2.09 -20.30 -0.35
N TYR A 166 -3.00 -20.95 0.35
CA TYR A 166 -2.75 -21.67 1.60
C TYR A 166 -3.20 -23.11 1.43
N ASP A 167 -2.46 -24.03 2.02
CA ASP A 167 -2.90 -25.41 2.16
C ASP A 167 -3.57 -25.65 3.54
N GLU A 168 -4.04 -26.86 3.75
CA GLU A 168 -4.70 -27.28 5.00
C GLU A 168 -3.78 -27.30 6.23
N ASN A 169 -2.45 -27.30 6.02
CA ASN A 169 -1.45 -27.26 7.09
C ASN A 169 -0.99 -25.83 7.39
N GLY A 170 -1.55 -24.83 6.71
CA GLY A 170 -1.17 -23.41 6.86
C GLY A 170 0.10 -23.03 6.09
N VAL A 171 0.64 -23.90 5.25
CA VAL A 171 1.73 -23.55 4.35
C VAL A 171 1.19 -22.64 3.26
N TRP A 172 1.88 -21.54 3.03
CA TRP A 172 1.47 -20.56 2.04
C TRP A 172 2.47 -20.44 0.90
N GLU A 173 1.95 -20.19 -0.29
CA GLU A 173 2.69 -20.08 -1.53
C GLU A 173 2.35 -18.77 -2.24
N ILE A 174 3.38 -18.04 -2.65
CA ILE A 174 3.21 -16.89 -3.55
C ILE A 174 3.10 -17.43 -4.97
N ARG A 175 1.96 -17.16 -5.60
CA ARG A 175 1.66 -17.57 -6.96
C ARG A 175 1.76 -16.41 -7.94
N PRO A 176 1.91 -16.67 -9.25
CA PRO A 176 1.79 -15.64 -10.27
C PRO A 176 0.47 -14.88 -10.09
N PRO A 177 0.49 -13.54 -10.20
CA PRO A 177 -0.73 -12.74 -10.10
C PRO A 177 -1.72 -13.12 -11.19
N LYS A 178 -3.01 -13.00 -10.87
CA LYS A 178 -4.10 -13.29 -11.82
C LYS A 178 -4.54 -12.07 -12.63
N GLY A 179 -3.99 -10.90 -12.32
CA GLY A 179 -4.34 -9.65 -12.99
C GLY A 179 -4.05 -9.67 -14.47
N LYS A 180 -5.00 -9.22 -15.27
CA LYS A 180 -4.91 -9.10 -16.73
C LYS A 180 -4.54 -7.67 -17.12
N PRO A 181 -4.04 -7.44 -18.34
CA PRO A 181 -3.85 -6.08 -18.85
C PRO A 181 -5.13 -5.25 -18.74
N GLY A 182 -5.02 -4.10 -18.08
CA GLY A 182 -6.12 -3.19 -17.83
C GLY A 182 -6.93 -3.44 -16.56
N ASP A 183 -6.69 -4.52 -15.81
CA ASP A 183 -7.34 -4.76 -14.51
C ASP A 183 -6.96 -3.66 -13.51
N TYR A 184 -7.91 -3.31 -12.63
CA TYR A 184 -7.74 -2.27 -11.63
C TYR A 184 -8.52 -2.56 -10.35
N ILE A 185 -8.15 -1.84 -9.30
CA ILE A 185 -8.91 -1.67 -8.07
C ILE A 185 -9.26 -0.20 -7.89
N THR A 186 -10.49 0.08 -7.42
CA THR A 186 -10.94 1.43 -7.04
C THR A 186 -11.33 1.42 -5.58
N MET A 187 -10.74 2.34 -4.80
CA MET A 187 -10.97 2.48 -3.37
C MET A 187 -11.41 3.90 -3.02
N LEU A 188 -12.54 4.03 -2.31
CA LEU A 188 -13.05 5.29 -1.77
C LEU A 188 -12.34 5.64 -0.48
N ALA A 189 -11.77 6.85 -0.39
CA ALA A 189 -11.16 7.37 0.84
C ALA A 189 -12.25 7.85 1.83
N LEU A 190 -12.25 7.29 3.04
CA LEU A 190 -13.19 7.63 4.11
C LEU A 190 -12.60 8.59 5.15
N LEU A 191 -11.31 8.86 5.06
CA LEU A 191 -10.55 9.85 5.83
C LEU A 191 -9.65 10.64 4.88
N PRO A 192 -9.19 11.84 5.24
CA PRO A 192 -8.10 12.50 4.53
C PRO A 192 -6.81 11.73 4.79
N GLN A 193 -6.06 11.36 3.75
CA GLN A 193 -4.95 10.44 3.87
C GLN A 193 -3.69 10.91 3.16
N ILE A 194 -2.54 10.51 3.70
CA ILE A 194 -1.27 10.41 2.99
C ILE A 194 -1.14 8.96 2.54
N VAL A 195 -1.02 8.75 1.24
CA VAL A 195 -0.88 7.42 0.63
C VAL A 195 0.53 7.26 0.08
N ALA A 196 1.12 6.09 0.30
CA ALA A 196 2.38 5.72 -0.36
C ALA A 196 2.24 4.34 -1.01
N ILE A 197 2.76 4.23 -2.24
CA ILE A 197 2.69 3.03 -3.05
C ILE A 197 4.09 2.68 -3.54
N SER A 198 4.49 1.42 -3.35
CA SER A 198 5.64 0.81 -4.00
C SER A 198 5.15 -0.09 -5.13
N ASN A 199 5.61 0.16 -6.35
CA ASN A 199 5.52 -0.81 -7.43
C ASN A 199 6.52 -1.92 -7.13
N CYS A 200 6.05 -3.08 -6.66
CA CYS A 200 6.86 -4.11 -6.04
C CYS A 200 8.01 -4.57 -6.94
N PRO A 201 9.28 -4.42 -6.50
CA PRO A 201 10.45 -4.70 -7.33
C PRO A 201 10.94 -6.15 -7.24
N ILE A 202 10.23 -7.04 -6.55
CA ILE A 202 10.73 -8.40 -6.28
C ILE A 202 10.71 -9.28 -7.54
N LEU A 203 11.82 -9.97 -7.78
CA LEU A 203 11.99 -10.96 -8.87
C LEU A 203 12.43 -12.34 -8.36
N PHE A 204 12.53 -12.52 -7.03
CA PHE A 204 13.00 -13.78 -6.42
C PHE A 204 11.88 -14.80 -6.22
N ASN A 205 10.65 -14.43 -6.48
CA ASN A 205 9.49 -15.31 -6.41
C ASN A 205 8.46 -14.93 -7.49
N ALA A 206 7.34 -15.63 -7.51
CA ALA A 206 6.33 -15.49 -8.55
C ALA A 206 5.42 -14.25 -8.41
N CYS A 207 5.58 -13.39 -7.39
CA CYS A 207 4.60 -12.33 -7.11
C CYS A 207 4.40 -11.31 -8.26
N ASN A 208 5.39 -11.14 -9.14
CA ASN A 208 5.30 -10.31 -10.36
C ASN A 208 5.47 -11.16 -11.63
N ASN A 209 5.26 -12.47 -11.51
CA ASN A 209 5.54 -13.43 -12.59
C ASN A 209 6.95 -13.25 -13.19
N PHE A 210 7.96 -13.01 -12.32
CA PHE A 210 9.38 -12.80 -12.65
C PHE A 210 9.68 -11.67 -13.65
N ARG A 211 8.73 -10.73 -13.81
CA ARG A 211 8.88 -9.58 -14.70
C ARG A 211 8.28 -8.33 -14.07
N LEU A 212 9.04 -7.24 -14.01
CA LEU A 212 8.55 -5.95 -13.52
C LEU A 212 7.81 -5.18 -14.62
N LYS A 213 6.67 -4.59 -14.27
CA LYS A 213 5.78 -3.86 -15.17
C LYS A 213 5.35 -2.54 -14.54
N PRO A 214 4.90 -1.56 -15.33
CA PRO A 214 4.37 -0.32 -14.78
C PRO A 214 3.01 -0.54 -14.12
N LEU A 215 2.67 0.38 -13.23
CA LEU A 215 1.32 0.57 -12.70
C LEU A 215 0.81 1.95 -13.11
N THR A 216 -0.49 2.17 -13.05
CA THR A 216 -1.10 3.49 -13.20
C THR A 216 -1.83 3.86 -11.92
N VAL A 217 -1.61 5.09 -11.47
CA VAL A 217 -2.23 5.66 -10.26
C VAL A 217 -3.07 6.86 -10.65
N GLU A 218 -4.32 6.91 -10.24
CA GLU A 218 -5.25 7.99 -10.58
C GLU A 218 -6.13 8.32 -9.38
N ILE A 219 -6.36 9.62 -9.15
CA ILE A 219 -7.41 10.09 -8.24
C ILE A 219 -8.65 10.42 -9.06
N LEU A 220 -9.77 9.80 -8.74
CA LEU A 220 -11.08 10.11 -9.29
C LEU A 220 -11.82 11.03 -8.32
N ALA A 221 -12.58 11.97 -8.85
CA ALA A 221 -13.40 12.90 -8.08
C ALA A 221 -14.59 12.21 -7.42
#